data_3fbf83709599b0ff6dcfb49fa75e7bfd
#
_entry.id   3fbf83709599b0ff6dcfb49fa75e7bfd
#
_cell.length_a   1.000
_cell.length_b   1.000
_cell.length_c   1.000
_cell.angle_alpha   90.00
_cell.angle_beta   90.00
_cell.angle_gamma   90.00
#
_symmetry.space_group_name_H-M   'P 1'
#
loop_
_entity.id
_entity.type
_entity.pdbx_description
1 polymer ?
#
loop_
_entity_poly.entity_id
_entity_poly.type
_entity_poly.pdbx_seq_one_letter_code
_entity_poly.pdbx_strand_id
1 'polypeptide(L)'
;RDFCLSRGLGDVYKRQEDIANEFQLFGGNTIVNCIRKSGVTYRTILFDVCDRMKVNYNKDASTEMIEEYLLQKILTDSLEQMTAEDMKKLVDEMNIKTQTPTKQGMTIALQMAIRNGGFAPYKMAVIVANAVAQTLLGRGLSLALNAGLTKYISIFAGPIGWLVTVLWTLVDVAGPAYRVTIPSVIQIIYMRRRSQMLLE
;
A
#
# COMPACT_ATOMS: atom_id res chain seq x y z
N ARG A 1 12.01 23.23 -32.28
CA ARG A 1 11.98 23.05 -30.79
C ARG A 1 10.94 22.00 -30.37
N ASP A 2 9.82 21.84 -31.10
CA ASP A 2 8.72 20.92 -30.76
C ASP A 2 9.01 19.45 -31.06
N PHE A 3 9.94 19.16 -31.96
CA PHE A 3 10.31 17.80 -32.36
C PHE A 3 11.07 17.01 -31.26
N CYS A 4 11.83 17.67 -30.41
CA CYS A 4 12.52 17.04 -29.28
C CYS A 4 11.56 16.69 -28.11
N LEU A 5 10.53 17.51 -27.89
CA LEU A 5 9.51 17.28 -26.87
C LEU A 5 8.63 16.08 -27.23
N SER A 6 8.26 15.91 -28.51
CA SER A 6 7.44 14.80 -28.96
C SER A 6 8.16 13.44 -28.86
N ARG A 7 9.48 13.39 -29.11
CA ARG A 7 10.28 12.16 -28.90
C ARG A 7 10.39 11.79 -27.42
N GLY A 8 10.61 12.76 -26.54
CA GLY A 8 10.68 12.50 -25.10
C GLY A 8 9.37 11.99 -24.52
N LEU A 9 8.22 12.52 -24.97
CA LEU A 9 6.90 12.03 -24.58
C LEU A 9 6.67 10.59 -25.07
N GLY A 10 6.99 10.29 -26.33
CA GLY A 10 6.85 8.95 -26.90
C GLY A 10 7.64 7.89 -26.14
N ASP A 11 8.86 8.21 -25.68
CA ASP A 11 9.68 7.31 -24.89
C ASP A 11 9.15 7.12 -23.45
N VAL A 12 8.50 8.13 -22.88
CA VAL A 12 7.86 8.04 -21.58
C VAL A 12 6.63 7.14 -21.65
N TYR A 13 5.78 7.28 -22.68
CA TYR A 13 4.60 6.44 -22.88
C TYR A 13 4.99 4.98 -23.14
N LYS A 14 6.00 4.71 -23.97
CA LYS A 14 6.52 3.35 -24.19
C LYS A 14 6.99 2.71 -22.88
N ARG A 15 7.74 3.42 -22.06
CA ARG A 15 8.18 2.91 -20.75
C ARG A 15 7.02 2.63 -19.80
N GLN A 16 5.94 3.41 -19.84
CA GLN A 16 4.75 3.16 -19.04
C GLN A 16 4.03 1.89 -19.48
N GLU A 17 3.90 1.67 -20.79
CA GLU A 17 3.32 0.43 -21.34
C GLU A 17 4.18 -0.79 -21.01
N ASP A 18 5.50 -0.70 -21.12
CA ASP A 18 6.42 -1.77 -20.75
C ASP A 18 6.32 -2.12 -19.27
N ILE A 19 6.29 -1.13 -18.38
CA ILE A 19 6.11 -1.33 -16.93
C ILE A 19 4.76 -1.98 -16.64
N ALA A 20 3.68 -1.53 -17.30
CA ALA A 20 2.35 -2.10 -17.11
C ALA A 20 2.29 -3.55 -17.59
N ASN A 21 2.91 -3.85 -18.74
CA ASN A 21 3.00 -5.20 -19.29
C ASN A 21 3.82 -6.12 -18.38
N GLU A 22 4.98 -5.68 -17.93
CA GLU A 22 5.80 -6.44 -16.97
C GLU A 22 5.05 -6.71 -15.68
N PHE A 23 4.38 -5.71 -15.13
CA PHE A 23 3.57 -5.87 -13.93
C PHE A 23 2.46 -6.92 -14.12
N GLN A 24 1.76 -6.92 -15.26
CA GLN A 24 0.73 -7.90 -15.58
C GLN A 24 1.31 -9.31 -15.78
N LEU A 25 2.50 -9.42 -16.36
CA LEU A 25 3.19 -10.69 -16.57
C LEU A 25 3.70 -11.28 -15.24
N PHE A 26 4.28 -10.46 -14.38
CA PHE A 26 4.78 -10.91 -13.07
C PHE A 26 3.67 -11.13 -12.03
N GLY A 27 2.55 -10.43 -12.15
CA GLY A 27 1.42 -10.50 -11.22
C GLY A 27 0.61 -11.80 -11.33
N GLY A 28 0.72 -12.52 -12.43
CA GLY A 28 0.04 -13.79 -12.64
C GLY A 28 0.96 -15.00 -12.43
N ASN A 29 0.36 -16.17 -12.18
CA ASN A 29 1.11 -17.42 -12.18
C ASN A 29 1.75 -17.62 -13.57
N THR A 30 3.08 -17.70 -13.61
CA THR A 30 3.88 -17.74 -14.84
C THR A 30 3.39 -18.82 -15.81
N ILE A 31 2.91 -19.97 -15.31
CA ILE A 31 2.40 -21.09 -16.10
C ILE A 31 1.06 -20.71 -16.77
N VAL A 32 0.16 -20.04 -16.04
CA VAL A 32 -1.16 -19.62 -16.55
C VAL A 32 -1.03 -18.48 -17.56
N ASN A 33 -0.09 -17.55 -17.33
CA ASN A 33 0.20 -16.45 -18.26
C ASN A 33 0.81 -16.94 -19.58
N CYS A 34 1.66 -17.96 -19.50
CA CYS A 34 2.25 -18.58 -20.71
C CYS A 34 1.17 -19.23 -21.61
N ILE A 35 0.10 -19.77 -21.01
CA ILE A 35 -1.02 -20.38 -21.73
C ILE A 35 -1.98 -19.31 -22.30
N ARG A 36 -2.23 -18.22 -21.56
CA ARG A 36 -3.21 -17.19 -21.95
C ARG A 36 -2.70 -16.16 -22.96
N LYS A 37 -1.40 -16.03 -23.16
CA LYS A 37 -0.77 -15.01 -24.03
C LYS A 37 -1.16 -13.55 -23.71
N SER A 38 -1.83 -13.30 -22.58
CA SER A 38 -2.20 -11.97 -22.11
C SER A 38 -1.99 -11.89 -20.59
N GLY A 39 -1.49 -10.76 -20.10
CA GLY A 39 -1.33 -10.52 -18.68
C GLY A 39 -2.67 -10.52 -17.95
N VAL A 40 -2.64 -10.69 -16.63
CA VAL A 40 -3.81 -10.63 -15.78
C VAL A 40 -4.22 -9.17 -15.51
N THR A 41 -5.51 -8.94 -15.27
CA THR A 41 -6.00 -7.59 -14.93
C THR A 41 -5.47 -7.12 -13.57
N TYR A 42 -5.34 -5.82 -13.39
CA TYR A 42 -4.99 -5.24 -12.08
C TYR A 42 -5.90 -5.75 -10.95
N ARG A 43 -7.20 -5.87 -11.21
CA ARG A 43 -8.17 -6.37 -10.23
C ARG A 43 -7.85 -7.81 -9.79
N THR A 44 -7.44 -8.66 -10.71
CA THR A 44 -7.02 -10.04 -10.39
C THR A 44 -5.77 -10.03 -9.51
N ILE A 45 -4.77 -9.20 -9.85
CA ILE A 45 -3.55 -9.06 -9.05
C ILE A 45 -3.88 -8.51 -7.64
N LEU A 46 -4.79 -7.55 -7.55
CA LEU A 46 -5.25 -7.01 -6.27
C LEU A 46 -5.91 -8.10 -5.42
N PHE A 47 -6.72 -8.97 -6.01
CA PHE A 47 -7.31 -10.12 -5.29
C PHE A 47 -6.24 -11.06 -4.76
N ASP A 48 -5.26 -11.43 -5.58
CA ASP A 48 -4.16 -12.32 -5.17
C ASP A 48 -3.36 -11.72 -4.00
N VAL A 49 -3.12 -10.41 -4.04
CA VAL A 49 -2.46 -9.69 -2.93
C VAL A 49 -3.34 -9.67 -1.68
N CYS A 50 -4.64 -9.39 -1.83
CA CYS A 50 -5.59 -9.39 -0.71
C CYS A 50 -5.71 -10.79 -0.06
N ASP A 51 -5.82 -11.84 -0.87
CA ASP A 51 -5.88 -13.22 -0.39
C ASP A 51 -4.58 -13.60 0.35
N ARG A 52 -3.43 -13.23 -0.20
CA ARG A 52 -2.12 -13.44 0.44
C ARG A 52 -2.00 -12.74 1.77
N MET A 53 -2.50 -11.52 1.88
CA MET A 53 -2.48 -10.72 3.10
C MET A 53 -3.66 -11.02 4.03
N LYS A 54 -4.51 -11.99 3.69
CA LYS A 54 -5.70 -12.37 4.47
C LYS A 54 -6.63 -11.17 4.73
N VAL A 55 -6.81 -10.34 3.72
CA VAL A 55 -7.78 -9.25 3.74
C VAL A 55 -9.17 -9.85 3.61
N ASN A 56 -10.09 -9.44 4.48
CA ASN A 56 -11.51 -9.82 4.34
C ASN A 56 -12.19 -8.80 3.43
N TYR A 57 -12.58 -9.21 2.22
CA TYR A 57 -13.21 -8.35 1.22
C TYR A 57 -14.31 -9.11 0.45
N ASN A 58 -15.27 -8.35 -0.10
CA ASN A 58 -16.25 -8.89 -1.03
C ASN A 58 -15.70 -8.76 -2.47
N LYS A 59 -15.72 -9.85 -3.24
CA LYS A 59 -15.26 -9.87 -4.65
C LYS A 59 -16.12 -8.97 -5.56
N ASP A 60 -17.36 -8.69 -5.18
CA ASP A 60 -18.26 -7.81 -5.93
C ASP A 60 -18.08 -6.33 -5.58
N ALA A 61 -17.31 -6.00 -4.54
CA ALA A 61 -17.03 -4.62 -4.16
C ALA A 61 -16.23 -3.89 -5.26
N SER A 62 -16.30 -2.56 -5.26
CA SER A 62 -15.50 -1.75 -6.19
C SER A 62 -13.99 -1.95 -5.94
N THR A 63 -13.19 -1.72 -6.98
CA THR A 63 -11.73 -1.82 -6.87
C THR A 63 -11.20 -0.88 -5.78
N GLU A 64 -11.73 0.34 -5.71
CA GLU A 64 -11.38 1.36 -4.73
C GLU A 64 -11.64 0.91 -3.30
N MET A 65 -12.74 0.22 -3.06
CA MET A 65 -13.10 -0.31 -1.74
C MET A 65 -12.18 -1.45 -1.32
N ILE A 66 -11.81 -2.32 -2.24
CA ILE A 66 -10.88 -3.43 -1.97
C ILE A 66 -9.47 -2.89 -1.69
N GLU A 67 -9.03 -1.87 -2.44
CA GLU A 67 -7.79 -1.14 -2.17
C GLU A 67 -7.78 -0.55 -0.76
N GLU A 68 -8.89 0.04 -0.34
CA GLU A 68 -9.03 0.60 1.01
C GLU A 68 -8.95 -0.47 2.09
N TYR A 69 -9.62 -1.61 1.92
CA TYR A 69 -9.52 -2.74 2.86
C TYR A 69 -8.10 -3.27 2.97
N LEU A 70 -7.37 -3.32 1.86
CA LEU A 70 -5.95 -3.70 1.88
C LEU A 70 -5.11 -2.72 2.70
N LEU A 71 -5.28 -1.41 2.49
CA LEU A 71 -4.57 -0.40 3.27
C LEU A 71 -4.92 -0.45 4.76
N GLN A 72 -6.21 -0.59 5.09
CA GLN A 72 -6.68 -0.74 6.47
C GLN A 72 -6.06 -1.98 7.14
N LYS A 73 -5.98 -3.10 6.41
CA LYS A 73 -5.35 -4.33 6.90
C LYS A 73 -3.88 -4.11 7.23
N ILE A 74 -3.12 -3.49 6.32
CA ILE A 74 -1.69 -3.21 6.52
C ILE A 74 -1.48 -2.32 7.76
N LEU A 75 -2.26 -1.26 7.89
CA LEU A 75 -2.16 -0.37 9.05
C LEU A 75 -2.56 -1.08 10.34
N THR A 76 -3.63 -1.88 10.33
CA THR A 76 -4.12 -2.62 11.50
C THR A 76 -3.09 -3.66 11.95
N ASP A 77 -2.54 -4.43 11.02
CA ASP A 77 -1.53 -5.46 11.34
C ASP A 77 -0.22 -4.82 11.86
N SER A 78 0.14 -3.65 11.35
CA SER A 78 1.33 -2.93 11.81
C SER A 78 1.22 -2.48 13.27
N LEU A 79 0.02 -2.29 13.82
CA LEU A 79 -0.18 -1.92 15.22
C LEU A 79 0.36 -2.97 16.19
N GLU A 80 0.33 -4.26 15.82
CA GLU A 80 0.84 -5.36 16.65
C GLU A 80 2.33 -5.22 16.91
N GLN A 81 3.06 -4.61 15.97
CA GLN A 81 4.50 -4.40 16.01
C GLN A 81 4.90 -3.06 16.66
N MET A 82 3.93 -2.21 16.99
CA MET A 82 4.20 -0.92 17.61
C MET A 82 4.57 -1.06 19.08
N THR A 83 5.45 -0.15 19.54
CA THR A 83 5.70 0.05 20.96
C THR A 83 4.50 0.72 21.63
N ALA A 84 4.37 0.58 22.95
CA ALA A 84 3.33 1.28 23.69
C ALA A 84 3.47 2.81 23.60
N GLU A 85 4.71 3.29 23.47
CA GLU A 85 5.01 4.72 23.30
C GLU A 85 4.55 5.25 21.96
N ASP A 86 4.80 4.51 20.86
CA ASP A 86 4.36 4.90 19.52
C ASP A 86 2.84 4.84 19.39
N MET A 87 2.20 3.84 19.99
CA MET A 87 0.74 3.78 20.08
C MET A 87 0.16 4.98 20.82
N LYS A 88 0.78 5.38 21.93
CA LYS A 88 0.34 6.56 22.70
C LYS A 88 0.46 7.83 21.84
N LYS A 89 1.59 8.04 21.17
CA LYS A 89 1.77 9.16 20.23
C LYS A 89 0.67 9.19 19.16
N LEU A 90 0.30 8.02 18.63
CA LEU A 90 -0.73 7.90 17.60
C LEU A 90 -2.13 8.19 18.14
N VAL A 91 -2.45 7.69 19.33
CA VAL A 91 -3.71 7.96 20.03
C VAL A 91 -3.86 9.46 20.31
N ASP A 92 -2.80 10.10 20.81
CA ASP A 92 -2.77 11.53 21.10
C ASP A 92 -2.92 12.37 19.82
N GLU A 93 -2.20 12.02 18.73
CA GLU A 93 -2.27 12.71 17.45
C GLU A 93 -3.64 12.60 16.78
N MET A 94 -4.33 11.47 16.99
CA MET A 94 -5.68 11.23 16.46
C MET A 94 -6.79 11.75 17.39
N ASN A 95 -6.45 12.35 18.55
CA ASN A 95 -7.41 12.75 19.58
C ASN A 95 -8.37 11.63 20.00
N ILE A 96 -7.89 10.39 20.08
CA ILE A 96 -8.70 9.25 20.48
C ILE A 96 -8.80 9.20 21.99
N LYS A 97 -10.03 9.27 22.51
CA LYS A 97 -10.27 9.10 23.95
C LYS A 97 -10.22 7.61 24.29
N THR A 98 -9.16 7.16 24.94
CA THR A 98 -9.05 5.80 25.46
C THR A 98 -9.38 5.76 26.95
N GLN A 99 -10.28 4.88 27.35
CA GLN A 99 -10.62 4.65 28.78
C GLN A 99 -9.53 3.83 29.49
N THR A 100 -8.76 3.04 28.75
CA THR A 100 -7.71 2.18 29.27
C THR A 100 -6.39 2.46 28.53
N PRO A 101 -5.39 3.11 29.17
CA PRO A 101 -4.10 3.43 28.56
C PRO A 101 -3.14 2.23 28.51
N THR A 102 -3.68 1.01 28.44
CA THR A 102 -2.89 -0.20 28.23
C THR A 102 -2.60 -0.40 26.75
N LYS A 103 -1.50 -1.10 26.39
CA LYS A 103 -1.17 -1.43 24.99
C LYS A 103 -2.36 -2.04 24.29
N GLN A 104 -3.05 -2.99 24.90
CA GLN A 104 -4.22 -3.66 24.33
C GLN A 104 -5.41 -2.71 24.11
N GLY A 105 -5.72 -1.85 25.09
CA GLY A 105 -6.78 -0.85 24.95
C GLY A 105 -6.51 0.16 23.84
N MET A 106 -5.28 0.63 23.73
CA MET A 106 -4.85 1.52 22.64
C MET A 106 -4.92 0.82 21.27
N THR A 107 -4.50 -0.44 21.19
CA THR A 107 -4.60 -1.22 19.95
C THR A 107 -6.04 -1.31 19.46
N ILE A 108 -6.98 -1.68 20.34
CA ILE A 108 -8.41 -1.78 19.99
C ILE A 108 -8.96 -0.43 19.53
N ALA A 109 -8.65 0.64 20.25
CA ALA A 109 -9.12 1.98 19.91
C ALA A 109 -8.60 2.46 18.56
N LEU A 110 -7.31 2.21 18.27
CA LEU A 110 -6.69 2.52 16.98
C LEU A 110 -7.26 1.68 15.84
N GLN A 111 -7.47 0.38 16.06
CA GLN A 111 -8.12 -0.48 15.05
C GLN A 111 -9.53 0.00 14.71
N MET A 112 -10.31 0.38 15.71
CA MET A 112 -11.65 0.95 15.49
C MET A 112 -11.57 2.27 14.74
N ALA A 113 -10.65 3.16 15.10
CA ALA A 113 -10.47 4.44 14.42
C ALA A 113 -10.07 4.25 12.93
N ILE A 114 -9.14 3.34 12.63
CA ILE A 114 -8.74 3.04 11.26
C ILE A 114 -9.93 2.51 10.45
N ARG A 115 -10.69 1.56 11.00
CA ARG A 115 -11.84 0.94 10.32
C ARG A 115 -13.01 1.90 10.13
N ASN A 116 -13.23 2.82 11.06
CA ASN A 116 -14.34 3.77 11.02
C ASN A 116 -14.00 5.08 10.26
N GLY A 117 -12.96 5.05 9.42
CA GLY A 117 -12.60 6.20 8.57
C GLY A 117 -11.82 7.30 9.28
N GLY A 118 -11.18 7.01 10.41
CA GLY A 118 -10.28 7.95 11.10
C GLY A 118 -9.07 8.37 10.26
N PHE A 119 -8.76 7.59 9.22
CA PHE A 119 -7.80 7.96 8.18
C PHE A 119 -8.50 8.05 6.82
N ALA A 120 -8.45 9.21 6.17
CA ALA A 120 -8.88 9.31 4.77
C ALA A 120 -8.08 8.34 3.89
N PRO A 121 -8.68 7.72 2.85
CA PRO A 121 -8.01 6.74 1.98
C PRO A 121 -6.68 7.23 1.40
N TYR A 122 -6.61 8.51 1.02
CA TYR A 122 -5.36 9.13 0.56
C TYR A 122 -4.27 9.12 1.64
N LYS A 123 -4.59 9.47 2.89
CA LYS A 123 -3.62 9.46 3.99
C LYS A 123 -3.07 8.06 4.24
N MET A 124 -3.94 7.04 4.24
CA MET A 124 -3.51 5.64 4.37
C MET A 124 -2.56 5.24 3.24
N ALA A 125 -2.91 5.57 2.00
CA ALA A 125 -2.08 5.26 0.83
C ALA A 125 -0.70 5.92 0.91
N VAL A 126 -0.62 7.18 1.33
CA VAL A 126 0.66 7.90 1.51
C VAL A 126 1.52 7.25 2.58
N ILE A 127 0.95 6.94 3.76
CA ILE A 127 1.68 6.34 4.88
C ILE A 127 2.25 4.98 4.46
N VAL A 128 1.42 4.11 3.91
CA VAL A 128 1.82 2.75 3.51
C VAL A 128 2.82 2.78 2.37
N ALA A 129 2.57 3.56 1.31
CA ALA A 129 3.48 3.64 0.16
C ALA A 129 4.85 4.22 0.55
N ASN A 130 4.89 5.20 1.44
CA ASN A 130 6.15 5.77 1.93
C ASN A 130 6.94 4.76 2.77
N ALA A 131 6.29 4.02 3.68
CA ALA A 131 6.94 3.00 4.51
C ALA A 131 7.50 1.86 3.64
N VAL A 132 6.74 1.40 2.64
CA VAL A 132 7.18 0.40 1.68
C VAL A 132 8.37 0.89 0.86
N ALA A 133 8.32 2.11 0.33
CA ALA A 133 9.43 2.70 -0.42
C ALA A 133 10.69 2.84 0.44
N GLN A 134 10.55 3.26 1.69
CA GLN A 134 11.68 3.35 2.63
C GLN A 134 12.31 1.98 2.89
N THR A 135 11.51 0.94 3.04
CA THR A 135 12.00 -0.43 3.26
C THR A 135 12.73 -0.97 2.02
N LEU A 136 12.21 -0.68 0.82
CA LEU A 136 12.75 -1.21 -0.43
C LEU A 136 13.94 -0.43 -0.98
N LEU A 137 13.85 0.89 -0.90
CA LEU A 137 14.76 1.81 -1.58
C LEU A 137 15.73 2.51 -0.62
N GLY A 138 15.60 2.24 0.70
CA GLY A 138 16.36 2.94 1.73
C GLY A 138 15.98 4.42 1.90
N ARG A 139 14.97 4.89 1.16
CA ARG A 139 14.47 6.27 1.20
C ARG A 139 12.97 6.30 1.01
N GLY A 140 12.29 7.19 1.74
CA GLY A 140 10.88 7.44 1.53
C GLY A 140 10.59 8.10 0.17
N LEU A 141 9.32 8.16 -0.18
CA LEU A 141 8.87 8.87 -1.38
C LEU A 141 9.17 10.37 -1.22
N SER A 142 9.69 10.98 -2.28
CA SER A 142 9.86 12.44 -2.36
C SER A 142 8.48 13.09 -2.53
N LEU A 143 7.77 13.20 -1.43
CA LEU A 143 6.46 13.83 -1.40
C LEU A 143 6.65 15.27 -0.93
N ALA A 144 6.10 16.23 -1.67
CA ALA A 144 5.80 17.56 -1.14
C ALA A 144 4.69 17.36 -0.09
N LEU A 145 5.09 16.91 1.10
CA LEU A 145 4.19 16.42 2.10
C LEU A 145 3.51 17.58 2.83
N ASN A 146 2.21 17.51 2.95
CA ASN A 146 1.51 18.22 3.98
C ASN A 146 2.16 17.89 5.33
N ALA A 147 2.66 18.89 6.03
CA ALA A 147 3.39 18.76 7.29
C ALA A 147 2.65 17.86 8.32
N GLY A 148 1.32 17.78 8.23
CA GLY A 148 0.49 16.93 9.08
C GLY A 148 0.59 15.42 8.88
N LEU A 149 1.25 14.92 7.80
CA LEU A 149 1.41 13.48 7.58
C LEU A 149 2.77 12.95 8.06
N THR A 150 3.75 13.82 8.26
CA THR A 150 5.13 13.43 8.60
C THR A 150 5.20 12.62 9.90
N LYS A 151 4.42 12.98 10.89
CA LYS A 151 4.34 12.25 12.16
C LYS A 151 3.81 10.83 11.99
N TYR A 152 2.70 10.66 11.26
CA TYR A 152 2.14 9.34 10.98
C TYR A 152 3.12 8.47 10.18
N ILE A 153 3.75 9.05 9.17
CA ILE A 153 4.76 8.36 8.36
C ILE A 153 5.91 7.86 9.23
N SER A 154 6.43 8.68 10.14
CA SER A 154 7.54 8.27 11.02
C SER A 154 7.14 7.17 12.01
N ILE A 155 5.94 7.23 12.57
CA ILE A 155 5.44 6.22 13.52
C ILE A 155 5.21 4.87 12.82
N PHE A 156 4.61 4.88 11.62
CA PHE A 156 4.29 3.67 10.89
C PHE A 156 5.44 3.08 10.07
N ALA A 157 6.54 3.82 9.82
CA ALA A 157 7.63 3.38 8.96
C ALA A 157 8.27 2.06 9.42
N GLY A 158 8.63 1.96 10.69
CA GLY A 158 9.23 0.74 11.26
C GLY A 158 8.27 -0.45 11.26
N PRO A 159 7.08 -0.33 11.87
CA PRO A 159 6.10 -1.42 11.93
C PRO A 159 5.67 -1.96 10.55
N ILE A 160 5.39 -1.08 9.58
CA ILE A 160 5.05 -1.51 8.21
C ILE A 160 6.27 -2.11 7.52
N GLY A 161 7.45 -1.53 7.70
CA GLY A 161 8.70 -2.08 7.15
C GLY A 161 8.96 -3.51 7.64
N TRP A 162 8.74 -3.77 8.92
CA TRP A 162 8.84 -5.11 9.48
C TRP A 162 7.81 -6.06 8.84
N LEU A 163 6.54 -5.66 8.75
CA LEU A 163 5.47 -6.45 8.13
C LEU A 163 5.82 -6.83 6.68
N VAL A 164 6.31 -5.87 5.89
CA VAL A 164 6.75 -6.11 4.51
C VAL A 164 7.92 -7.10 4.46
N THR A 165 8.89 -6.97 5.35
CA THR A 165 10.04 -7.86 5.42
C THR A 165 9.61 -9.29 5.77
N VAL A 166 8.72 -9.49 6.73
CA VAL A 166 8.19 -10.81 7.11
C VAL A 166 7.43 -11.45 5.95
N LEU A 167 6.59 -10.68 5.27
CA LEU A 167 5.87 -11.18 4.08
C LEU A 167 6.83 -11.66 2.98
N TRP A 168 7.99 -11.04 2.85
CA TRP A 168 9.00 -11.44 1.87
C TRP A 168 9.76 -12.70 2.23
N THR A 169 10.06 -12.90 3.52
CA THR A 169 10.80 -14.09 3.96
C THR A 169 9.98 -15.37 3.89
N LEU A 170 8.64 -15.26 3.98
CA LEU A 170 7.72 -16.41 3.94
C LEU A 170 7.42 -16.92 2.51
N VAL A 171 7.97 -16.32 1.45
CA VAL A 171 7.49 -16.51 0.06
C VAL A 171 8.44 -17.30 -0.83
N ASP A 172 9.51 -17.88 -0.33
CA ASP A 172 10.58 -18.47 -1.17
C ASP A 172 10.26 -19.81 -1.87
N VAL A 173 9.02 -20.36 -1.80
CA VAL A 173 8.81 -21.76 -2.24
C VAL A 173 7.86 -22.01 -3.40
N ALA A 174 7.36 -21.12 -4.15
CA ALA A 174 6.55 -21.31 -5.35
C ALA A 174 5.21 -20.50 -5.35
N GLY A 175 5.28 -19.28 -5.81
CA GLY A 175 4.09 -18.47 -5.99
C GLY A 175 4.39 -17.23 -6.85
N PRO A 176 3.37 -16.43 -7.18
CA PRO A 176 3.57 -15.14 -7.82
C PRO A 176 4.64 -14.33 -7.08
N ALA A 177 5.41 -13.52 -7.81
CA ALA A 177 6.51 -12.74 -7.23
C ALA A 177 5.98 -11.64 -6.28
N TYR A 178 5.43 -12.03 -5.12
CA TYR A 178 4.83 -11.13 -4.15
C TYR A 178 5.80 -10.04 -3.67
N ARG A 179 7.11 -10.28 -3.76
CA ARG A 179 8.15 -9.26 -3.52
C ARG A 179 8.03 -8.07 -4.47
N VAL A 180 7.51 -8.28 -5.67
CA VAL A 180 7.27 -7.23 -6.68
C VAL A 180 5.81 -6.80 -6.66
N THR A 181 4.90 -7.75 -6.57
CA THR A 181 3.46 -7.51 -6.74
C THR A 181 2.88 -6.67 -5.60
N ILE A 182 3.19 -6.99 -4.34
CA ILE A 182 2.66 -6.24 -3.18
C ILE A 182 3.11 -4.78 -3.22
N PRO A 183 4.41 -4.44 -3.34
CA PRO A 183 4.84 -3.06 -3.46
C PRO A 183 4.23 -2.34 -4.65
N SER A 184 4.12 -3.01 -5.80
CA SER A 184 3.56 -2.41 -7.01
C SER A 184 2.08 -2.08 -6.86
N VAL A 185 1.28 -2.98 -6.27
CA VAL A 185 -0.13 -2.72 -5.94
C VAL A 185 -0.25 -1.51 -5.02
N ILE A 186 0.57 -1.43 -3.96
CA ILE A 186 0.57 -0.30 -3.03
C ILE A 186 0.91 1.02 -3.75
N GLN A 187 1.89 1.01 -4.66
CA GLN A 187 2.24 2.20 -5.44
C GLN A 187 1.12 2.60 -6.41
N ILE A 188 0.45 1.65 -7.04
CA ILE A 188 -0.70 1.91 -7.91
C ILE A 188 -1.84 2.54 -7.10
N ILE A 189 -2.17 2.00 -5.93
CA ILE A 189 -3.18 2.57 -5.02
C ILE A 189 -2.82 4.02 -4.69
N TYR A 190 -1.57 4.28 -4.29
CA TYR A 190 -1.11 5.63 -3.99
C TYR A 190 -1.27 6.59 -5.18
N MET A 191 -0.85 6.18 -6.39
CA MET A 191 -0.98 7.01 -7.59
C MET A 191 -2.45 7.31 -7.94
N ARG A 192 -3.33 6.30 -7.82
CA ARG A 192 -4.78 6.46 -8.05
C ARG A 192 -5.40 7.46 -7.06
N ARG A 193 -5.12 7.30 -5.75
CA ARG A 193 -5.63 8.22 -4.72
C ARG A 193 -5.09 9.63 -4.86
N ARG A 194 -3.81 9.77 -5.26
CA ARG A 194 -3.22 11.07 -5.55
C ARG A 194 -3.88 11.75 -6.74
N SER A 195 -4.14 11.01 -7.81
CA SER A 195 -4.83 11.55 -9.01
C SER A 195 -6.23 12.02 -8.67
N GLN A 196 -6.99 11.28 -7.87
CA GLN A 196 -8.32 11.67 -7.42
C GLN A 196 -8.29 12.99 -6.63
N MET A 197 -7.36 13.13 -5.69
CA MET A 197 -7.23 14.34 -4.87
C MET A 197 -6.82 15.61 -5.67
N LEU A 198 -6.18 15.44 -6.83
CA LEU A 198 -5.79 16.57 -7.70
C LEU A 198 -6.93 17.01 -8.63
N LEU A 199 -7.99 16.22 -8.74
CA LEU A 199 -9.15 16.49 -9.58
C LEU A 199 -10.33 17.10 -8.79
N GLU A 200 -10.28 17.05 -7.46
CA GLU A 200 -11.19 17.73 -6.51
C GLU A 200 -10.68 19.14 -6.17
#